data_27ffb9d795721011bf8a5f1ae4ebfc97
#
_entry.id   27ffb9d795721011bf8a5f1ae4ebfc97
#
_cell.length_a   1.000
_cell.length_b   1.000
_cell.length_c   1.000
_cell.angle_alpha   90.00
_cell.angle_beta   90.00
_cell.angle_gamma   90.00
#
_symmetry.space_group_name_H-M   'P 1'
#
loop_
_entity.id
_entity.type
_entity.pdbx_description
1 polymer ?
#
loop_
_entity_poly.entity_id
_entity_poly.type
_entity_poly.pdbx_seq_one_letter_code
_entity_poly.pdbx_strand_id
1 'polypeptide(L)'
;PITLKREDMIDYQLKEKGINKEDIKYIIISHLHPDHIGGLKFFPNSYLILTKTCYNDYKLKKDSLLIFNELLPNDFEDRLILIDDYKKNSLFPYKDSFDLFSDLSMLIVEVNGHTKGQACLYIPDSNIFIAADVCWGTEYLAFTDKMKWLPRKIQNNFEEYKKGSDLLKTLIENNISVIVSHDKKEKIFNILENQ
;
A
#
# COMPACT_ATOMS: atom_id res chain seq x y z
N PRO A 1 -8.04 -7.63 22.15
CA PRO A 1 -7.69 -6.21 22.05
C PRO A 1 -6.24 -6.11 21.58
N ILE A 2 -5.99 -5.36 20.53
CA ILE A 2 -4.63 -5.02 20.10
C ILE A 2 -4.18 -3.90 21.03
N THR A 3 -3.07 -4.11 21.73
CA THR A 3 -2.46 -3.07 22.55
C THR A 3 -1.27 -2.52 21.76
N LEU A 4 -1.38 -1.29 21.25
CA LEU A 4 -0.26 -0.59 20.62
C LEU A 4 0.67 -0.07 21.74
N LYS A 5 1.94 -0.41 21.64
CA LYS A 5 2.99 0.14 22.48
C LYS A 5 3.66 1.31 21.78
N ARG A 6 4.39 2.14 22.53
CA ARG A 6 5.10 3.30 21.97
C ARG A 6 6.16 2.89 20.94
N GLU A 7 6.83 1.78 21.16
CA GLU A 7 7.82 1.20 20.27
C GLU A 7 7.26 0.71 18.93
N ASP A 8 5.93 0.47 18.84
CA ASP A 8 5.25 0.07 17.62
C ASP A 8 4.90 1.28 16.72
N MET A 9 5.03 2.50 17.24
CA MET A 9 4.68 3.72 16.51
C MET A 9 5.78 4.10 15.52
N ILE A 10 5.37 4.48 14.30
CA ILE A 10 6.28 4.75 13.19
C ILE A 10 7.29 5.89 13.49
N ASP A 11 6.85 6.94 14.17
CA ASP A 11 7.72 8.06 14.55
C ASP A 11 8.80 7.65 15.55
N TYR A 12 8.48 6.73 16.47
CA TYR A 12 9.44 6.14 17.39
C TYR A 12 10.45 5.27 16.63
N GLN A 13 9.98 4.39 15.74
CA GLN A 13 10.85 3.49 14.97
C GLN A 13 11.80 4.25 14.03
N LEU A 14 11.35 5.33 13.40
CA LEU A 14 12.20 6.21 12.60
C LEU A 14 13.30 6.85 13.45
N LYS A 15 12.94 7.35 14.64
CA LYS A 15 13.90 7.95 15.58
C LYS A 15 14.97 6.95 16.00
N GLU A 16 14.60 5.71 16.35
CA GLU A 16 15.56 4.65 16.71
C GLU A 16 16.53 4.31 15.56
N LYS A 17 16.13 4.55 14.33
CA LYS A 17 16.97 4.42 13.13
C LYS A 17 17.74 5.68 12.77
N GLY A 18 17.67 6.74 13.59
CA GLY A 18 18.32 8.02 13.32
C GLY A 18 17.66 8.83 12.20
N ILE A 19 16.44 8.49 11.78
CA ILE A 19 15.69 9.19 10.75
C ILE A 19 14.79 10.24 11.43
N ASN A 20 14.99 11.51 11.08
CA ASN A 20 14.10 12.56 11.55
C ASN A 20 12.80 12.54 10.73
N LYS A 21 11.66 12.40 11.38
CA LYS A 21 10.34 12.40 10.72
C LYS A 21 10.04 13.70 9.96
N GLU A 22 10.64 14.82 10.37
CA GLU A 22 10.49 16.11 9.69
C GLU A 22 11.17 16.14 8.31
N ASP A 23 12.10 15.20 8.05
CA ASP A 23 12.78 15.06 6.75
C ASP A 23 11.98 14.19 5.76
N ILE A 24 10.89 13.55 6.21
CA ILE A 24 10.00 12.77 5.35
C ILE A 24 9.15 13.73 4.51
N LYS A 25 9.49 13.87 3.24
CA LYS A 25 8.82 14.79 2.32
C LYS A 25 7.53 14.21 1.71
N TYR A 26 7.52 12.90 1.46
CA TYR A 26 6.43 12.23 0.77
C TYR A 26 6.01 10.96 1.53
N ILE A 27 4.71 10.74 1.62
CA ILE A 27 4.12 9.51 2.14
C ILE A 27 3.19 8.96 1.08
N ILE A 28 3.49 7.74 0.60
CA ILE A 28 2.61 7.03 -0.31
C ILE A 28 1.58 6.28 0.54
N ILE A 29 0.32 6.63 0.35
CA ILE A 29 -0.80 5.97 1.03
C ILE A 29 -1.33 4.89 0.11
N SER A 30 -1.21 3.64 0.53
CA SER A 30 -1.75 2.52 -0.24
C SER A 30 -3.27 2.59 -0.36
N HIS A 31 -3.96 2.77 0.76
CA HIS A 31 -5.40 2.96 0.89
C HIS A 31 -5.76 3.51 2.28
N LEU A 32 -7.04 3.81 2.52
CA LEU A 32 -7.47 4.57 3.70
C LEU A 32 -8.03 3.72 4.84
N HIS A 33 -7.67 2.44 4.97
CA HIS A 33 -8.00 1.67 6.16
C HIS A 33 -7.19 2.13 7.38
N PRO A 34 -7.70 1.95 8.61
CA PRO A 34 -7.15 2.54 9.83
C PRO A 34 -5.69 2.16 10.10
N ASP A 35 -5.33 0.92 9.82
CA ASP A 35 -4.00 0.35 10.00
C ASP A 35 -2.96 0.89 9.01
N HIS A 36 -3.41 1.52 7.91
CA HIS A 36 -2.53 2.16 6.92
C HIS A 36 -2.43 3.67 7.08
N ILE A 37 -3.34 4.32 7.82
CA ILE A 37 -3.36 5.78 7.99
C ILE A 37 -3.10 6.25 9.42
N GLY A 38 -3.05 5.34 10.40
CA GLY A 38 -2.93 5.67 11.82
C GLY A 38 -1.70 6.50 12.20
N GLY A 39 -0.64 6.47 11.37
CA GLY A 39 0.59 7.22 11.57
C GLY A 39 0.64 8.59 10.89
N LEU A 40 -0.32 8.96 10.03
CA LEU A 40 -0.21 10.17 9.17
C LEU A 40 -0.05 11.48 9.95
N LYS A 41 -0.67 11.58 11.13
CA LYS A 41 -0.59 12.77 11.98
C LYS A 41 0.79 13.05 12.57
N PHE A 42 1.69 12.06 12.57
CA PHE A 42 3.07 12.27 13.01
C PHE A 42 3.93 13.04 12.01
N PHE A 43 3.43 13.23 10.77
CA PHE A 43 4.18 13.82 9.65
C PHE A 43 3.47 15.09 9.12
N PRO A 44 3.48 16.20 9.88
CA PRO A 44 2.72 17.41 9.51
C PRO A 44 3.23 18.10 8.24
N ASN A 45 4.51 17.87 7.89
CA ASN A 45 5.17 18.56 6.76
C ASN A 45 5.24 17.72 5.48
N SER A 46 4.74 16.47 5.50
CA SER A 46 4.81 15.56 4.35
C SER A 46 3.66 15.77 3.38
N TYR A 47 3.94 15.73 2.09
CA TYR A 47 2.91 15.56 1.07
C TYR A 47 2.39 14.11 1.10
N LEU A 48 1.10 13.95 0.83
CA LEU A 48 0.41 12.67 0.89
C LEU A 48 0.04 12.22 -0.53
N ILE A 49 0.70 11.18 -1.03
CA ILE A 49 0.48 10.66 -2.37
C ILE A 49 -0.63 9.61 -2.32
N LEU A 50 -1.68 9.81 -3.09
CA LEU A 50 -2.84 8.93 -3.14
C LEU A 50 -3.29 8.77 -4.58
N THR A 51 -3.83 7.60 -4.95
CA THR A 51 -4.45 7.43 -6.25
C THR A 51 -5.74 8.25 -6.32
N LYS A 52 -6.01 8.84 -7.48
CA LYS A 52 -7.26 9.58 -7.71
C LYS A 52 -8.49 8.68 -7.57
N THR A 53 -8.36 7.41 -7.93
CA THR A 53 -9.40 6.40 -7.75
C THR A 53 -9.75 6.21 -6.27
N CYS A 54 -8.72 6.06 -5.40
CA CYS A 54 -8.92 5.92 -3.95
C CYS A 54 -9.54 7.20 -3.35
N TYR A 55 -9.06 8.37 -3.74
CA TYR A 55 -9.62 9.64 -3.29
C TYR A 55 -11.08 9.81 -3.69
N ASN A 56 -11.43 9.49 -4.94
CA ASN A 56 -12.81 9.56 -5.39
C ASN A 56 -13.73 8.59 -4.62
N ASP A 57 -13.26 7.37 -4.34
CA ASP A 57 -14.01 6.42 -3.50
C ASP A 57 -14.16 6.93 -2.06
N TYR A 58 -13.11 7.54 -1.49
CA TYR A 58 -13.17 8.22 -0.20
C TYR A 58 -14.23 9.32 -0.16
N LYS A 59 -14.27 10.21 -1.17
CA LYS A 59 -15.27 11.29 -1.22
C LYS A 59 -16.70 10.76 -1.27
N LEU A 60 -16.92 9.59 -1.88
CA LEU A 60 -18.23 8.93 -1.95
C LEU A 60 -18.60 8.18 -0.68
N LYS A 61 -17.61 7.66 0.06
CA LYS A 61 -17.78 6.77 1.22
C LYS A 61 -17.22 7.34 2.52
N LYS A 62 -17.09 8.65 2.60
CA LYS A 62 -16.46 9.37 3.72
C LYS A 62 -16.97 8.91 5.11
N ASP A 63 -18.24 8.53 5.21
CA ASP A 63 -18.86 8.07 6.45
C ASP A 63 -18.92 6.51 6.54
N SER A 64 -18.12 5.80 5.75
CA SER A 64 -18.03 4.34 5.81
C SER A 64 -17.44 3.88 7.14
N LEU A 65 -17.94 2.75 7.66
CA LEU A 65 -17.40 2.11 8.87
C LEU A 65 -15.93 1.68 8.76
N LEU A 66 -15.38 1.65 7.54
CA LEU A 66 -13.98 1.24 7.29
C LEU A 66 -13.03 2.43 7.10
N ILE A 67 -13.54 3.68 7.13
CA ILE A 67 -12.73 4.89 7.03
C ILE A 67 -12.90 5.69 8.33
N PHE A 68 -11.80 5.84 9.06
CA PHE A 68 -11.78 6.59 10.33
C PHE A 68 -11.23 7.98 10.07
N ASN A 69 -12.13 8.94 9.77
CA ASN A 69 -11.76 10.33 9.46
C ASN A 69 -10.94 10.98 10.57
N GLU A 70 -11.15 10.57 11.82
CA GLU A 70 -10.39 11.05 12.97
C GLU A 70 -8.91 10.67 12.96
N LEU A 71 -8.50 9.69 12.15
CA LEU A 71 -7.08 9.35 11.95
C LEU A 71 -6.42 10.22 10.88
N LEU A 72 -7.20 10.84 10.01
CA LEU A 72 -6.66 11.74 8.99
C LEU A 72 -6.23 13.08 9.63
N PRO A 73 -5.15 13.72 9.16
CA PRO A 73 -4.80 15.08 9.53
C PRO A 73 -5.90 16.06 9.14
N ASN A 74 -6.05 17.17 9.86
CA ASN A 74 -7.07 18.18 9.55
C ASN A 74 -6.86 18.83 8.17
N ASP A 75 -5.61 18.90 7.72
CA ASP A 75 -5.16 19.45 6.44
C ASP A 75 -4.92 18.33 5.39
N PHE A 76 -5.54 17.17 5.57
CA PHE A 76 -5.34 15.99 4.72
C PHE A 76 -5.51 16.32 3.24
N GLU A 77 -6.62 16.97 2.86
CA GLU A 77 -6.93 17.27 1.47
C GLU A 77 -5.97 18.30 0.87
N ASP A 78 -5.48 19.25 1.68
CA ASP A 78 -4.56 20.32 1.23
C ASP A 78 -3.16 19.79 0.89
N ARG A 79 -2.77 18.64 1.48
CA ARG A 79 -1.47 18.00 1.27
C ARG A 79 -1.47 16.89 0.24
N LEU A 80 -2.63 16.60 -0.38
CA LEU A 80 -2.74 15.50 -1.34
C LEU A 80 -2.04 15.81 -2.67
N ILE A 81 -1.28 14.85 -3.14
CA ILE A 81 -0.84 14.71 -4.52
C ILE A 81 -1.60 13.52 -5.11
N LEU A 82 -2.54 13.79 -6.01
CA LEU A 82 -3.36 12.76 -6.65
C LEU A 82 -2.70 12.29 -7.95
N ILE A 83 -2.59 10.97 -8.10
CA ILE A 83 -2.01 10.33 -9.28
C ILE A 83 -3.08 9.57 -10.06
N ASP A 84 -3.09 9.73 -11.40
CA ASP A 84 -4.06 9.09 -12.31
C ASP A 84 -3.54 8.82 -13.74
N ASP A 85 -2.33 9.28 -14.09
CA ASP A 85 -1.76 9.14 -15.44
C ASP A 85 -0.88 7.88 -15.54
N TYR A 86 -1.52 6.70 -15.48
CA TYR A 86 -0.82 5.42 -15.59
C TYR A 86 -0.50 5.09 -17.05
N LYS A 87 0.73 4.62 -17.29
CA LYS A 87 1.25 4.27 -18.61
C LYS A 87 1.93 2.91 -18.59
N LYS A 88 1.98 2.28 -19.76
CA LYS A 88 2.82 1.09 -19.95
C LYS A 88 4.28 1.43 -19.70
N ASN A 89 4.94 0.59 -18.91
CA ASN A 89 6.34 0.75 -18.57
C ASN A 89 7.10 -0.56 -18.83
N SER A 90 8.22 -0.49 -19.53
CA SER A 90 9.03 -1.67 -19.84
C SER A 90 9.68 -2.29 -18.61
N LEU A 91 9.94 -1.51 -17.55
CA LEU A 91 10.47 -2.02 -16.28
C LEU A 91 9.40 -2.76 -15.46
N PHE A 92 8.12 -2.48 -15.72
CA PHE A 92 7.00 -3.19 -15.10
C PHE A 92 5.94 -3.53 -16.14
N PRO A 93 6.15 -4.57 -16.98
CA PRO A 93 5.27 -4.88 -18.11
C PRO A 93 3.95 -5.55 -17.70
N TYR A 94 3.76 -5.87 -16.44
CA TYR A 94 2.62 -6.63 -15.93
C TYR A 94 1.35 -5.81 -15.80
N LYS A 95 1.49 -4.50 -15.59
CA LYS A 95 0.38 -3.55 -15.44
C LYS A 95 0.87 -2.12 -15.68
N ASP A 96 -0.05 -1.25 -16.12
CA ASP A 96 0.26 0.17 -16.27
C ASP A 96 0.66 0.78 -14.92
N SER A 97 1.65 1.65 -14.93
CA SER A 97 2.24 2.25 -13.75
C SER A 97 2.42 3.76 -13.92
N PHE A 98 2.52 4.46 -12.79
CA PHE A 98 2.86 5.89 -12.72
C PHE A 98 4.30 6.02 -12.20
N ASP A 99 5.16 6.69 -12.97
CA ASP A 99 6.52 7.00 -12.55
C ASP A 99 6.50 8.20 -11.60
N LEU A 100 6.73 7.91 -10.31
CA LEU A 100 6.49 8.88 -9.24
C LEU A 100 7.42 10.10 -9.33
N PHE A 101 8.69 9.90 -9.69
CA PHE A 101 9.70 10.95 -9.71
C PHE A 101 10.21 11.27 -11.12
N SER A 102 9.64 10.67 -12.16
CA SER A 102 10.06 10.82 -13.57
C SER A 102 11.50 10.38 -13.83
N ASP A 103 12.02 9.46 -13.01
CA ASP A 103 13.36 8.89 -13.11
C ASP A 103 13.35 7.34 -13.08
N LEU A 104 12.17 6.75 -13.08
CA LEU A 104 11.90 5.31 -13.01
C LEU A 104 12.37 4.64 -11.70
N SER A 105 12.76 5.39 -10.69
CA SER A 105 13.21 4.83 -9.40
C SER A 105 12.07 4.19 -8.61
N MET A 106 10.83 4.71 -8.77
CA MET A 106 9.64 4.25 -8.07
C MET A 106 8.40 4.31 -8.97
N LEU A 107 7.77 3.17 -9.18
CA LEU A 107 6.56 3.04 -9.99
C LEU A 107 5.36 2.71 -9.13
N ILE A 108 4.33 3.56 -9.15
CA ILE A 108 3.05 3.28 -8.49
C ILE A 108 2.18 2.46 -9.43
N VAL A 109 1.65 1.36 -8.92
CA VAL A 109 0.75 0.44 -9.63
C VAL A 109 -0.58 0.39 -8.90
N GLU A 110 -1.67 0.79 -9.57
CA GLU A 110 -3.00 0.69 -8.96
C GLU A 110 -3.53 -0.74 -9.06
N VAL A 111 -3.84 -1.37 -7.92
CA VAL A 111 -4.43 -2.72 -7.86
C VAL A 111 -5.73 -2.66 -7.07
N ASN A 112 -6.84 -2.90 -7.75
CA ASN A 112 -8.18 -2.93 -7.17
C ASN A 112 -8.49 -4.29 -6.52
N GLY A 113 -9.52 -4.31 -5.67
CA GLY A 113 -10.05 -5.55 -5.11
C GLY A 113 -10.27 -5.47 -3.61
N HIS A 114 -9.21 -5.29 -2.82
CA HIS A 114 -9.32 -5.03 -1.38
C HIS A 114 -10.03 -3.68 -1.15
N THR A 115 -9.50 -2.64 -1.75
CA THR A 115 -10.17 -1.33 -1.87
C THR A 115 -10.17 -0.88 -3.32
N LYS A 116 -10.90 0.17 -3.64
CA LYS A 116 -10.75 0.88 -4.91
C LYS A 116 -9.50 1.75 -4.89
N GLY A 117 -8.72 1.68 -5.96
CA GLY A 117 -7.56 2.55 -6.15
C GLY A 117 -6.41 2.27 -5.19
N GLN A 118 -6.26 1.03 -4.67
CA GLN A 118 -5.13 0.70 -3.83
C GLN A 118 -3.82 0.91 -4.58
N ALA A 119 -2.92 1.72 -4.02
CA ALA A 119 -1.58 1.92 -4.53
C ALA A 119 -0.65 0.80 -4.06
N CYS A 120 0.05 0.19 -5.01
CA CYS A 120 1.21 -0.66 -4.77
C CYS A 120 2.45 0.06 -5.29
N LEU A 121 3.64 -0.29 -4.80
CA LEU A 121 4.89 0.34 -5.19
C LEU A 121 5.85 -0.71 -5.75
N TYR A 122 6.35 -0.49 -6.97
CA TYR A 122 7.47 -1.24 -7.51
C TYR A 122 8.74 -0.40 -7.48
N ILE A 123 9.82 -0.97 -6.97
CA ILE A 123 11.16 -0.37 -6.89
C ILE A 123 12.07 -1.19 -7.81
N PRO A 124 12.33 -0.71 -9.05
CA PRO A 124 13.06 -1.48 -10.06
C PRO A 124 14.46 -1.89 -9.62
N ASP A 125 15.24 -0.99 -9.03
CA ASP A 125 16.63 -1.23 -8.63
C ASP A 125 16.77 -2.38 -7.62
N SER A 126 15.79 -2.52 -6.72
CA SER A 126 15.73 -3.60 -5.72
C SER A 126 14.86 -4.78 -6.18
N ASN A 127 14.19 -4.67 -7.31
CA ASN A 127 13.24 -5.66 -7.80
C ASN A 127 12.20 -6.07 -6.75
N ILE A 128 11.70 -5.08 -5.97
CA ILE A 128 10.72 -5.27 -4.89
C ILE A 128 9.37 -4.69 -5.31
N PHE A 129 8.30 -5.46 -5.08
CA PHE A 129 6.91 -5.01 -5.20
C PHE A 129 6.25 -4.99 -3.84
N ILE A 130 5.96 -3.80 -3.32
CA ILE A 130 5.21 -3.58 -2.07
C ILE A 130 3.73 -3.52 -2.41
N ALA A 131 3.01 -4.57 -2.07
CA ALA A 131 1.65 -4.83 -2.54
C ALA A 131 0.54 -4.41 -1.57
N ALA A 132 0.89 -3.84 -0.40
CA ALA A 132 -0.09 -3.52 0.64
C ALA A 132 -1.04 -4.71 0.92
N ASP A 133 -2.35 -4.54 0.77
CA ASP A 133 -3.38 -5.54 1.09
C ASP A 133 -3.99 -6.22 -0.14
N VAL A 134 -3.21 -6.32 -1.23
CA VAL A 134 -3.62 -7.12 -2.41
C VAL A 134 -3.90 -8.58 -2.02
N CYS A 135 -3.21 -9.09 -0.98
CA CYS A 135 -3.59 -10.31 -0.27
C CYS A 135 -3.21 -10.18 1.21
N TRP A 136 -3.78 -11.03 2.06
CA TRP A 136 -3.53 -11.03 3.51
C TRP A 136 -2.29 -11.81 3.95
N GLY A 137 -1.46 -12.20 3.02
CA GLY A 137 -0.22 -12.92 3.20
C GLY A 137 0.07 -13.72 1.96
N THR A 138 1.30 -13.64 1.49
CA THR A 138 1.70 -14.33 0.27
C THR A 138 1.58 -15.85 0.40
N GLU A 139 1.63 -16.40 1.62
CA GLU A 139 1.38 -17.83 1.89
C GLU A 139 -0.07 -18.25 1.59
N TYR A 140 -1.02 -17.30 1.49
CA TYR A 140 -2.43 -17.57 1.22
C TYR A 140 -2.80 -17.41 -0.26
N LEU A 141 -1.89 -16.98 -1.13
CA LEU A 141 -2.17 -16.76 -2.56
C LEU A 141 -2.73 -18.01 -3.25
N ALA A 142 -2.22 -19.21 -2.91
CA ALA A 142 -2.73 -20.47 -3.45
C ALA A 142 -4.17 -20.80 -3.02
N PHE A 143 -4.67 -20.13 -2.01
CA PHE A 143 -5.99 -20.40 -1.41
C PHE A 143 -6.99 -19.27 -1.63
N THR A 144 -6.68 -18.27 -2.45
CA THR A 144 -7.57 -17.11 -2.71
C THR A 144 -8.97 -17.54 -3.13
N ASP A 145 -9.09 -18.51 -4.05
CA ASP A 145 -10.40 -19.04 -4.49
C ASP A 145 -11.16 -19.78 -3.38
N LYS A 146 -10.48 -20.30 -2.38
CA LYS A 146 -11.06 -21.01 -1.23
C LYS A 146 -11.37 -20.09 -0.05
N MET A 147 -11.17 -18.78 -0.20
CA MET A 147 -11.45 -17.81 0.85
C MET A 147 -12.90 -17.96 1.32
N LYS A 148 -13.11 -18.00 2.65
CA LYS A 148 -14.45 -18.10 3.27
C LYS A 148 -15.30 -16.86 2.95
N TRP A 149 -16.63 -17.01 3.05
CA TRP A 149 -17.59 -15.96 2.67
C TRP A 149 -17.39 -14.65 3.45
N LEU A 150 -17.05 -14.69 4.75
CA LEU A 150 -16.91 -13.49 5.57
C LEU A 150 -15.71 -12.63 5.14
N PRO A 151 -14.49 -13.16 5.00
CA PRO A 151 -13.38 -12.42 4.41
C PRO A 151 -13.66 -11.88 2.99
N ARG A 152 -14.43 -12.61 2.17
CA ARG A 152 -14.81 -12.11 0.82
C ARG A 152 -15.65 -10.83 0.90
N LYS A 153 -16.56 -10.74 1.89
CA LYS A 153 -17.43 -9.57 2.07
C LYS A 153 -16.70 -8.31 2.50
N ILE A 154 -15.52 -8.45 3.09
CA ILE A 154 -14.69 -7.31 3.49
C ILE A 154 -13.99 -6.72 2.26
N GLN A 155 -13.76 -7.51 1.21
CA GLN A 155 -13.17 -7.01 -0.03
C GLN A 155 -14.16 -6.10 -0.77
N ASN A 156 -13.69 -4.99 -1.30
CA ASN A 156 -14.52 -4.08 -2.11
C ASN A 156 -15.07 -4.79 -3.35
N ASN A 157 -14.23 -5.59 -4.01
CA ASN A 157 -14.60 -6.43 -5.15
C ASN A 157 -13.77 -7.72 -5.15
N PHE A 158 -14.40 -8.86 -4.90
CA PHE A 158 -13.67 -10.12 -4.78
C PHE A 158 -13.10 -10.64 -6.12
N GLU A 159 -13.73 -10.36 -7.24
CA GLU A 159 -13.18 -10.74 -8.55
C GLU A 159 -11.91 -9.93 -8.89
N GLU A 160 -11.90 -8.65 -8.61
CA GLU A 160 -10.69 -7.83 -8.74
C GLU A 160 -9.62 -8.25 -7.72
N TYR A 161 -10.00 -8.63 -6.50
CA TYR A 161 -9.08 -9.18 -5.50
C TYR A 161 -8.39 -10.47 -5.98
N LYS A 162 -9.12 -11.35 -6.67
CA LYS A 162 -8.52 -12.54 -7.29
C LYS A 162 -7.52 -12.16 -8.38
N LYS A 163 -7.86 -11.22 -9.26
CA LYS A 163 -6.93 -10.72 -10.29
C LYS A 163 -5.65 -10.12 -9.67
N GLY A 164 -5.80 -9.37 -8.58
CA GLY A 164 -4.66 -8.88 -7.80
C GLY A 164 -3.80 -10.01 -7.26
N SER A 165 -4.41 -11.03 -6.68
CA SER A 165 -3.70 -12.22 -6.20
C SER A 165 -2.97 -12.97 -7.32
N ASP A 166 -3.57 -13.06 -8.51
CA ASP A 166 -2.94 -13.70 -9.67
C ASP A 166 -1.78 -12.85 -10.22
N LEU A 167 -1.89 -11.52 -10.19
CA LEU A 167 -0.77 -10.63 -10.46
C LEU A 167 0.40 -10.93 -9.51
N LEU A 168 0.17 -11.04 -8.20
CA LEU A 168 1.25 -11.33 -7.25
C LEU A 168 1.91 -12.69 -7.52
N LYS A 169 1.15 -13.73 -7.87
CA LYS A 169 1.71 -15.03 -8.28
C LYS A 169 2.63 -14.86 -9.49
N THR A 170 2.15 -14.16 -10.52
CA THR A 170 2.94 -13.89 -11.74
C THR A 170 4.24 -13.14 -11.40
N LEU A 171 4.19 -12.14 -10.53
CA LEU A 171 5.39 -11.40 -10.10
C LEU A 171 6.40 -12.32 -9.40
N ILE A 172 5.94 -13.16 -8.48
CA ILE A 172 6.78 -14.13 -7.76
C ILE A 172 7.41 -15.14 -8.73
N GLU A 173 6.64 -15.68 -9.68
CA GLU A 173 7.11 -16.59 -10.72
C GLU A 173 8.17 -15.95 -11.63
N ASN A 174 8.16 -14.62 -11.77
CA ASN A 174 9.16 -13.83 -12.50
C ASN A 174 10.28 -13.27 -11.59
N ASN A 175 10.47 -13.86 -10.41
CA ASN A 175 11.51 -13.52 -9.44
C ASN A 175 11.44 -12.08 -8.89
N ILE A 176 10.26 -11.44 -8.91
CA ILE A 176 10.05 -10.17 -8.22
C ILE A 176 9.74 -10.47 -6.75
N SER A 177 10.47 -9.83 -5.85
CA SER A 177 10.25 -9.95 -4.41
C SER A 177 8.97 -9.22 -4.01
N VAL A 178 7.95 -9.95 -3.55
CA VAL A 178 6.65 -9.39 -3.16
C VAL A 178 6.55 -9.28 -1.65
N ILE A 179 6.20 -8.09 -1.16
CA ILE A 179 5.92 -7.78 0.24
C ILE A 179 4.46 -7.33 0.38
N VAL A 180 3.70 -7.96 1.27
CA VAL A 180 2.34 -7.53 1.64
C VAL A 180 2.29 -7.14 3.11
N SER A 181 1.33 -6.28 3.49
CA SER A 181 1.27 -5.68 4.83
C SER A 181 1.19 -6.69 5.96
N HIS A 182 0.52 -7.82 5.74
CA HIS A 182 0.29 -8.84 6.76
C HIS A 182 1.20 -10.08 6.61
N ASP A 183 2.26 -10.01 5.82
CA ASP A 183 3.31 -11.05 5.80
C ASP A 183 4.03 -11.10 7.15
N LYS A 184 4.58 -12.26 7.48
CA LYS A 184 5.39 -12.44 8.69
C LYS A 184 6.62 -11.54 8.64
N LYS A 185 6.94 -10.94 9.77
CA LYS A 185 8.06 -9.99 9.93
C LYS A 185 9.39 -10.59 9.45
N GLU A 186 9.64 -11.85 9.80
CA GLU A 186 10.86 -12.57 9.41
C GLU A 186 10.99 -12.66 7.88
N LYS A 187 9.88 -12.89 7.18
CA LYS A 187 9.88 -12.94 5.72
C LYS A 187 10.22 -11.59 5.10
N ILE A 188 9.62 -10.52 5.61
CA ILE A 188 9.88 -9.16 5.12
C ILE A 188 11.37 -8.82 5.31
N PHE A 189 11.92 -9.10 6.50
CA PHE A 189 13.34 -8.87 6.77
C PHE A 189 14.24 -9.67 5.83
N ASN A 190 13.96 -10.97 5.63
CA ASN A 190 14.74 -11.80 4.72
C ASN A 190 14.77 -11.25 3.28
N ILE A 191 13.66 -10.68 2.81
CA ILE A 191 13.60 -10.03 1.48
C ILE A 191 14.51 -8.79 1.46
N LEU A 192 14.46 -7.96 2.51
CA LEU A 192 15.20 -6.69 2.56
C LEU A 192 16.71 -6.89 2.81
N GLU A 193 17.12 -7.95 3.52
CA GLU A 193 18.55 -8.25 3.80
C GLU A 193 19.27 -8.91 2.64
N ASN A 194 18.55 -9.49 1.68
CA ASN A 194 19.12 -10.19 0.51
C ASN A 194 19.11 -9.32 -0.77
N GLN A 195 19.05 -7.99 -0.62
CA GLN A 195 19.06 -7.01 -1.73
C GLN A 195 20.45 -6.48 -2.03
#